data_211b4301f2b2e83d6b4f996f6712f8ba
#
_entry.id   211b4301f2b2e83d6b4f996f6712f8ba
#
_cell.length_a   1.000
_cell.length_b   1.000
_cell.length_c   1.000
_cell.angle_alpha   90.00
_cell.angle_beta   90.00
_cell.angle_gamma   90.00
#
_symmetry.space_group_name_H-M   'P 1'
#
loop_
_entity.id
_entity.type
_entity.pdbx_description
1 polymer ?
#
loop_
_entity_poly.entity_id
_entity_poly.type
_entity_poly.pdbx_seq_one_letter_code
_entity_poly.pdbx_strand_id
1 'polypeptide(L)'
;EKNIDTIDRNGDGIIGYVLAIGDIGHNDSIARTRGVRKALGTAVDKDGNVNSDPIGTNTEGTTAIVQDGTLEINGKTYIVRELASQEMKNSAGATWDAATAGNAIGTWASSFGDQIDIVVSNNDGMGMSMFNAWSKDNKVATFGYDANSDAVAAIAEGYGGTISQHADVQAYLT
;
A
#
# COMPACT_ATOMS: atom_id res chain seq x y z
N GLU A 1 20.61 3.14 2.39
CA GLU A 1 20.00 1.83 2.11
C GLU A 1 19.43 1.31 3.42
N LYS A 2 18.10 1.28 3.56
CA LYS A 2 17.49 0.59 4.69
C LYS A 2 17.81 -0.90 4.54
N ASN A 3 18.35 -1.50 5.56
CA ASN A 3 18.64 -2.93 5.56
C ASN A 3 17.31 -3.69 5.44
N ILE A 4 17.17 -4.53 4.43
CA ILE A 4 15.94 -5.31 4.16
C ILE A 4 15.57 -6.22 5.35
N ASP A 5 16.57 -6.66 6.11
CA ASP A 5 16.36 -7.46 7.32
C ASP A 5 15.58 -6.69 8.42
N THR A 6 15.37 -5.36 8.23
CA THR A 6 14.54 -4.54 9.09
C THR A 6 13.13 -4.29 8.56
N ILE A 7 12.80 -4.80 7.37
CA ILE A 7 11.45 -4.68 6.79
C ILE A 7 10.50 -5.68 7.42
N ASP A 8 10.92 -6.93 7.56
CA ASP A 8 10.19 -7.96 8.33
C ASP A 8 10.32 -7.61 9.83
N ARG A 9 9.34 -6.84 10.33
CA ARG A 9 9.42 -6.17 11.64
C ARG A 9 9.27 -7.12 12.81
N ASN A 10 8.52 -8.19 12.63
CA ASN A 10 8.28 -9.22 13.66
C ASN A 10 9.17 -10.46 13.49
N GLY A 11 9.92 -10.55 12.38
CA GLY A 11 10.87 -11.63 12.11
C GLY A 11 10.24 -12.97 11.74
N ASP A 12 8.98 -12.96 11.27
CA ASP A 12 8.25 -14.19 10.95
C ASP A 12 8.53 -14.74 9.53
N GLY A 13 9.32 -14.03 8.73
CA GLY A 13 9.65 -14.39 7.35
C GLY A 13 8.60 -13.98 6.32
N ILE A 14 7.59 -13.22 6.75
CA ILE A 14 6.52 -12.69 5.91
C ILE A 14 6.64 -11.17 5.88
N ILE A 15 6.59 -10.59 4.71
CA ILE A 15 6.43 -9.14 4.54
C ILE A 15 4.95 -8.86 4.36
N GLY A 16 4.31 -8.44 5.43
CA GLY A 16 2.90 -8.09 5.44
C GLY A 16 2.67 -6.65 4.99
N TYR A 17 1.76 -6.42 4.03
CA TYR A 17 1.41 -5.06 3.65
C TYR A 17 -0.10 -4.82 3.67
N VAL A 18 -0.47 -3.56 3.82
CA VAL A 18 -1.84 -3.06 3.66
C VAL A 18 -1.90 -2.02 2.55
N LEU A 19 -3.02 -1.94 1.82
CA LEU A 19 -3.16 -1.12 0.62
C LEU A 19 -4.41 -0.24 0.67
N ALA A 20 -4.21 1.09 0.66
CA ALA A 20 -5.28 2.07 0.48
C ALA A 20 -5.54 2.31 -1.01
N ILE A 21 -6.69 1.88 -1.49
CA ILE A 21 -7.14 2.04 -2.88
C ILE A 21 -7.97 3.32 -2.97
N GLY A 22 -7.68 4.17 -3.95
CA GLY A 22 -8.39 5.44 -4.12
C GLY A 22 -9.84 5.25 -4.57
N ASP A 23 -10.01 4.76 -5.79
CA ASP A 23 -11.30 4.49 -6.42
C ASP A 23 -11.15 3.29 -7.36
N ILE A 24 -11.88 2.24 -7.09
CA ILE A 24 -11.78 0.98 -7.87
C ILE A 24 -12.21 1.11 -9.33
N GLY A 25 -12.92 2.18 -9.68
CA GLY A 25 -13.33 2.50 -11.05
C GLY A 25 -12.43 3.50 -11.78
N HIS A 26 -11.46 4.14 -11.07
CA HIS A 26 -10.59 5.16 -11.64
C HIS A 26 -9.32 4.56 -12.25
N ASN A 27 -8.98 4.96 -13.47
CA ASN A 27 -7.84 4.39 -14.21
C ASN A 27 -6.52 4.44 -13.46
N ASP A 28 -6.21 5.56 -12.79
CA ASP A 28 -4.97 5.70 -12.02
C ASP A 28 -4.95 4.76 -10.82
N SER A 29 -6.06 4.64 -10.11
CA SER A 29 -6.19 3.72 -8.98
C SER A 29 -6.00 2.27 -9.42
N ILE A 30 -6.63 1.90 -10.55
CA ILE A 30 -6.49 0.58 -11.17
C ILE A 30 -5.02 0.32 -11.52
N ALA A 31 -4.36 1.24 -12.22
CA ALA A 31 -2.97 1.10 -12.64
C ALA A 31 -2.02 0.99 -11.44
N ARG A 32 -2.18 1.86 -10.43
CA ARG A 32 -1.35 1.88 -9.21
C ARG A 32 -1.54 0.61 -8.39
N THR A 33 -2.78 0.18 -8.15
CA THR A 33 -3.09 -1.06 -7.42
C THR A 33 -2.52 -2.29 -8.11
N ARG A 34 -2.73 -2.42 -9.43
CA ARG A 34 -2.12 -3.51 -10.23
C ARG A 34 -0.61 -3.49 -10.17
N GLY A 35 -0.01 -2.30 -10.29
CA GLY A 35 1.45 -2.12 -10.24
C GLY A 35 2.04 -2.60 -8.92
N VAL A 36 1.43 -2.21 -7.80
CA VAL A 36 1.83 -2.65 -6.45
C VAL A 36 1.74 -4.17 -6.32
N ARG A 37 0.59 -4.75 -6.64
CA ARG A 37 0.36 -6.19 -6.51
C ARG A 37 1.27 -7.02 -7.42
N LYS A 38 1.55 -6.53 -8.63
CA LYS A 38 2.54 -7.19 -9.52
C LYS A 38 3.96 -7.10 -8.98
N ALA A 39 4.37 -5.92 -8.52
CA ALA A 39 5.71 -5.70 -8.00
C ALA A 39 5.99 -6.53 -6.73
N LEU A 40 4.98 -6.71 -5.89
CA LEU A 40 5.05 -7.49 -4.67
C LEU A 40 4.76 -8.99 -4.88
N GLY A 41 4.50 -9.42 -6.12
CA GLY A 41 4.26 -10.81 -6.47
C GLY A 41 2.90 -11.36 -5.99
N THR A 42 2.00 -10.51 -5.50
CA THR A 42 0.70 -10.94 -4.96
C THR A 42 -0.43 -10.97 -6.00
N ALA A 43 -0.18 -10.51 -7.23
CA ALA A 43 -1.16 -10.52 -8.33
C ALA A 43 -1.29 -11.89 -9.00
N VAL A 44 -1.46 -12.96 -8.25
CA VAL A 44 -1.57 -14.33 -8.75
C VAL A 44 -2.89 -14.92 -8.30
N ASP A 45 -3.55 -15.67 -9.17
CA ASP A 45 -4.77 -16.41 -8.80
C ASP A 45 -4.44 -17.70 -8.02
N LYS A 46 -5.48 -18.37 -7.54
CA LYS A 46 -5.37 -19.61 -6.77
C LYS A 46 -4.66 -20.76 -7.52
N ASP A 47 -4.58 -20.68 -8.84
CA ASP A 47 -3.95 -21.67 -9.70
C ASP A 47 -2.51 -21.29 -10.07
N GLY A 48 -2.00 -20.16 -9.54
CA GLY A 48 -0.64 -19.68 -9.75
C GLY A 48 -0.45 -18.86 -11.02
N ASN A 49 -1.53 -18.51 -11.73
CA ASN A 49 -1.43 -17.65 -12.90
C ASN A 49 -1.49 -16.18 -12.50
N VAL A 50 -0.80 -15.32 -13.26
CA VAL A 50 -0.91 -13.87 -13.04
C VAL A 50 -2.36 -13.43 -13.27
N ASN A 51 -2.98 -12.89 -12.22
CA ASN A 51 -4.34 -12.38 -12.32
C ASN A 51 -4.37 -11.20 -13.30
N SER A 52 -5.15 -11.32 -14.37
CA SER A 52 -5.26 -10.28 -15.40
C SER A 52 -5.92 -9.00 -14.87
N ASP A 53 -6.71 -9.10 -13.82
CA ASP A 53 -7.42 -7.97 -13.21
C ASP A 53 -7.35 -7.97 -11.67
N PRO A 54 -6.15 -7.84 -11.08
CA PRO A 54 -5.98 -7.85 -9.64
C PRO A 54 -6.34 -6.49 -9.03
N ILE A 55 -7.58 -6.07 -9.23
CA ILE A 55 -8.15 -4.83 -8.66
C ILE A 55 -9.30 -5.18 -7.72
N GLY A 56 -9.57 -4.31 -6.77
CA GLY A 56 -10.60 -4.48 -5.77
C GLY A 56 -10.04 -4.68 -4.36
N THR A 57 -10.93 -4.78 -3.39
CA THR A 57 -10.59 -4.83 -1.97
C THR A 57 -10.31 -6.26 -1.51
N ASN A 58 -9.38 -6.40 -0.57
CA ASN A 58 -9.10 -7.64 0.15
C ASN A 58 -9.42 -7.39 1.63
N THR A 59 -10.55 -7.91 2.07
CA THR A 59 -11.01 -7.77 3.45
C THR A 59 -11.23 -9.13 4.08
N GLU A 60 -11.12 -9.19 5.41
CA GLU A 60 -11.36 -10.42 6.16
C GLU A 60 -12.76 -11.00 5.83
N GLY A 61 -12.81 -12.28 5.52
CA GLY A 61 -14.07 -12.97 5.18
C GLY A 61 -14.52 -12.83 3.73
N THR A 62 -13.81 -12.11 2.87
CA THR A 62 -14.08 -12.06 1.43
C THR A 62 -13.20 -13.05 0.67
N THR A 63 -13.57 -13.35 -0.58
CA THR A 63 -12.69 -14.11 -1.47
C THR A 63 -11.45 -13.27 -1.75
N ALA A 64 -10.27 -13.76 -1.43
CA ALA A 64 -9.02 -13.06 -1.66
C ALA A 64 -8.82 -12.80 -3.16
N ILE A 65 -8.58 -11.54 -3.50
CA ILE A 65 -8.30 -11.11 -4.88
C ILE A 65 -6.86 -11.44 -5.27
N VAL A 66 -5.99 -11.56 -4.27
CA VAL A 66 -4.57 -11.83 -4.39
C VAL A 66 -4.19 -13.04 -3.55
N GLN A 67 -3.06 -13.65 -3.88
CA GLN A 67 -2.45 -14.75 -3.13
C GLN A 67 -1.11 -14.29 -2.56
N ASP A 68 -0.54 -15.05 -1.62
CA ASP A 68 0.81 -14.81 -1.15
C ASP A 68 1.79 -14.84 -2.33
N GLY A 69 2.63 -13.81 -2.40
CA GLY A 69 3.73 -13.71 -3.34
C GLY A 69 5.06 -14.14 -2.73
N THR A 70 6.10 -14.11 -3.55
CA THR A 70 7.47 -14.30 -3.09
C THR A 70 8.38 -13.23 -3.69
N LEU A 71 9.29 -12.70 -2.88
CA LEU A 71 10.33 -11.79 -3.32
C LEU A 71 11.70 -12.35 -2.92
N GLU A 72 12.63 -12.35 -3.86
CA GLU A 72 14.04 -12.59 -3.56
C GLU A 72 14.78 -11.27 -3.37
N ILE A 73 15.36 -11.08 -2.20
CA ILE A 73 16.09 -9.86 -1.87
C ILE A 73 17.40 -10.26 -1.19
N ASN A 74 18.52 -9.86 -1.80
CA ASN A 74 19.87 -10.20 -1.33
C ASN A 74 20.09 -11.71 -1.09
N GLY A 75 19.50 -12.56 -1.95
CA GLY A 75 19.64 -14.03 -1.86
C GLY A 75 18.78 -14.69 -0.78
N LYS A 76 17.90 -13.94 -0.12
CA LYS A 76 16.89 -14.44 0.82
C LYS A 76 15.51 -14.33 0.19
N THR A 77 14.73 -15.40 0.27
CA THR A 77 13.34 -15.42 -0.20
C THR A 77 12.40 -15.04 0.95
N TYR A 78 11.54 -14.07 0.71
CA TYR A 78 10.47 -13.65 1.62
C TYR A 78 9.12 -14.02 1.03
N ILE A 79 8.19 -14.43 1.87
CA ILE A 79 6.77 -14.47 1.54
C ILE A 79 6.25 -13.04 1.63
N VAL A 80 5.44 -12.62 0.68
CA VAL A 80 4.76 -11.32 0.72
C VAL A 80 3.26 -11.53 0.78
N ARG A 81 2.61 -10.87 1.71
CA ARG A 81 1.17 -11.04 1.96
C ARG A 81 0.45 -9.70 1.99
N GLU A 82 -0.62 -9.59 1.21
CA GLU A 82 -1.58 -8.50 1.38
C GLU A 82 -2.50 -8.84 2.55
N LEU A 83 -2.30 -8.18 3.68
CA LEU A 83 -3.09 -8.41 4.90
C LEU A 83 -4.49 -7.84 4.75
N ALA A 84 -4.60 -6.65 4.16
CA ALA A 84 -5.87 -6.02 3.84
C ALA A 84 -5.70 -4.95 2.76
N SER A 85 -6.79 -4.70 2.05
CA SER A 85 -6.94 -3.53 1.19
C SER A 85 -8.37 -3.02 1.22
N GLN A 86 -8.54 -1.73 1.02
CA GLN A 86 -9.86 -1.11 1.03
C GLN A 86 -9.90 0.07 0.06
N GLU A 87 -11.06 0.23 -0.61
CA GLU A 87 -11.39 1.49 -1.29
C GLU A 87 -11.63 2.58 -0.26
N MET A 88 -10.91 3.68 -0.36
CA MET A 88 -11.04 4.81 0.56
C MET A 88 -12.21 5.69 0.15
N LYS A 89 -13.41 5.19 0.44
CA LYS A 89 -14.69 5.80 0.12
C LYS A 89 -15.43 6.11 1.40
N ASN A 90 -15.85 7.36 1.57
CA ASN A 90 -16.61 7.78 2.75
C ASN A 90 -18.10 7.48 2.62
N SER A 91 -18.84 7.70 3.69
CA SER A 91 -20.29 7.44 3.74
C SER A 91 -21.12 8.30 2.78
N ALA A 92 -20.58 9.42 2.31
CA ALA A 92 -21.21 10.27 1.28
C ALA A 92 -20.91 9.80 -0.14
N GLY A 93 -20.08 8.75 -0.32
CA GLY A 93 -19.71 8.18 -1.60
C GLY A 93 -18.49 8.82 -2.25
N ALA A 94 -17.85 9.80 -1.62
CA ALA A 94 -16.62 10.38 -2.15
C ALA A 94 -15.45 9.41 -1.92
N THR A 95 -14.66 9.20 -2.98
CA THR A 95 -13.48 8.33 -3.03
C THR A 95 -12.19 9.13 -2.76
N TRP A 96 -11.03 8.45 -2.65
CA TRP A 96 -9.74 9.05 -2.30
C TRP A 96 -9.76 9.78 -0.94
N ASP A 97 -10.63 9.34 -0.03
CA ASP A 97 -10.89 10.01 1.24
C ASP A 97 -9.80 9.73 2.27
N ALA A 98 -9.06 10.79 2.61
CA ALA A 98 -7.95 10.72 3.56
C ALA A 98 -8.40 10.37 4.99
N ALA A 99 -9.59 10.81 5.41
CA ALA A 99 -10.10 10.51 6.75
C ALA A 99 -10.47 9.02 6.86
N THR A 100 -11.07 8.45 5.81
CA THR A 100 -11.33 7.01 5.73
C THR A 100 -10.02 6.21 5.79
N ALA A 101 -8.95 6.66 5.10
CA ALA A 101 -7.64 6.01 5.17
C ALA A 101 -7.03 6.05 6.57
N GLY A 102 -7.11 7.20 7.25
CA GLY A 102 -6.66 7.34 8.64
C GLY A 102 -7.40 6.41 9.61
N ASN A 103 -8.71 6.24 9.43
CA ASN A 103 -9.50 5.30 10.22
C ASN A 103 -9.17 3.83 9.88
N ALA A 104 -8.98 3.53 8.61
CA ALA A 104 -8.64 2.18 8.16
C ALA A 104 -7.32 1.69 8.77
N ILE A 105 -6.27 2.53 8.79
CA ILE A 105 -4.99 2.12 9.38
C ILE A 105 -5.10 1.85 10.88
N GLY A 106 -5.94 2.59 11.60
CA GLY A 106 -6.22 2.32 13.02
C GLY A 106 -6.85 0.93 13.23
N THR A 107 -7.81 0.58 12.38
CA THR A 107 -8.46 -0.74 12.39
C THR A 107 -7.48 -1.84 12.03
N TRP A 108 -6.70 -1.67 10.97
CA TRP A 108 -5.69 -2.65 10.53
C TRP A 108 -4.58 -2.83 11.56
N ALA A 109 -4.10 -1.74 12.17
CA ALA A 109 -3.12 -1.81 13.24
C ALA A 109 -3.63 -2.59 14.46
N SER A 110 -4.93 -2.53 14.74
CA SER A 110 -5.56 -3.30 15.81
C SER A 110 -5.71 -4.78 15.47
N SER A 111 -6.00 -5.10 14.19
CA SER A 111 -6.21 -6.48 13.73
C SER A 111 -4.90 -7.24 13.48
N PHE A 112 -3.92 -6.60 12.86
CA PHE A 112 -2.69 -7.25 12.38
C PHE A 112 -1.45 -6.90 13.20
N GLY A 113 -1.47 -5.78 13.91
CA GLY A 113 -0.39 -5.42 14.83
C GLY A 113 0.96 -5.21 14.13
N ASP A 114 1.94 -5.98 14.56
CA ASP A 114 3.32 -5.97 14.07
C ASP A 114 3.53 -6.82 12.81
N GLN A 115 2.50 -7.49 12.33
CA GLN A 115 2.51 -8.13 11.01
C GLN A 115 2.48 -7.11 9.86
N ILE A 116 2.10 -5.84 10.13
CA ILE A 116 2.14 -4.80 9.09
C ILE A 116 3.57 -4.26 8.98
N ASP A 117 4.25 -4.61 7.92
CA ASP A 117 5.61 -4.17 7.61
C ASP A 117 5.62 -2.98 6.66
N ILE A 118 4.64 -2.90 5.77
CA ILE A 118 4.54 -1.87 4.75
C ILE A 118 3.10 -1.36 4.65
N VAL A 119 2.96 -0.05 4.50
CA VAL A 119 1.69 0.61 4.14
C VAL A 119 1.85 1.21 2.75
N VAL A 120 0.94 0.90 1.86
CA VAL A 120 0.92 1.45 0.50
C VAL A 120 -0.38 2.21 0.27
N SER A 121 -0.27 3.35 -0.36
CA SER A 121 -1.42 4.19 -0.71
C SER A 121 -1.40 4.57 -2.19
N ASN A 122 -2.56 4.63 -2.81
CA ASN A 122 -2.69 5.08 -4.19
C ASN A 122 -2.39 6.57 -4.37
N ASN A 123 -2.42 7.39 -3.30
CA ASN A 123 -1.96 8.78 -3.34
C ASN A 123 -1.37 9.22 -1.99
N ASP A 124 -0.69 10.38 -2.00
CA ASP A 124 -0.06 10.94 -0.80
C ASP A 124 -1.08 11.44 0.23
N GLY A 125 -2.22 11.98 -0.19
CA GLY A 125 -3.23 12.49 0.74
C GLY A 125 -3.72 11.41 1.70
N MET A 126 -4.03 10.23 1.19
CA MET A 126 -4.39 9.06 1.98
C MET A 126 -3.18 8.49 2.73
N GLY A 127 -2.01 8.39 2.06
CA GLY A 127 -0.77 7.89 2.65
C GLY A 127 -0.32 8.71 3.86
N MET A 128 -0.35 10.03 3.77
CA MET A 128 -0.01 10.93 4.87
C MET A 128 -1.00 10.83 6.02
N SER A 129 -2.31 10.67 5.72
CA SER A 129 -3.31 10.45 6.75
C SER A 129 -3.04 9.16 7.54
N MET A 130 -2.70 8.06 6.85
CA MET A 130 -2.32 6.80 7.51
C MET A 130 -1.03 6.93 8.30
N PHE A 131 0.00 7.57 7.74
CA PHE A 131 1.28 7.79 8.40
C PHE A 131 1.14 8.58 9.70
N ASN A 132 0.29 9.62 9.70
CA ASN A 132 0.02 10.44 10.86
C ASN A 132 -0.85 9.71 11.90
N ALA A 133 -1.81 8.90 11.44
CA ALA A 133 -2.71 8.14 12.32
C ALA A 133 -2.05 6.88 12.93
N TRP A 134 -0.88 6.46 12.45
CA TRP A 134 -0.16 5.32 13.01
C TRP A 134 0.24 5.59 14.46
N SER A 135 -0.39 4.89 15.39
CA SER A 135 -0.30 5.14 16.84
C SER A 135 0.80 4.36 17.56
N LYS A 136 1.57 3.53 16.86
CA LYS A 136 2.64 2.72 17.46
C LYS A 136 3.97 3.45 17.45
N ASP A 137 4.82 3.14 18.41
CA ASP A 137 6.11 3.80 18.63
C ASP A 137 7.07 3.71 17.42
N ASN A 138 6.99 2.62 16.67
CA ASN A 138 7.79 2.42 15.46
C ASN A 138 6.95 2.71 14.21
N LYS A 139 7.23 3.81 13.53
CA LYS A 139 6.59 4.14 12.25
C LYS A 139 6.82 3.03 11.24
N VAL A 140 5.73 2.64 10.55
CA VAL A 140 5.78 1.71 9.42
C VAL A 140 6.14 2.48 8.16
N ALA A 141 6.95 1.87 7.30
CA ALA A 141 7.27 2.45 6.01
C ALA A 141 5.99 2.62 5.17
N THR A 142 5.59 3.87 4.98
CA THR A 142 4.38 4.23 4.24
C THR A 142 4.76 4.85 2.91
N PHE A 143 4.19 4.33 1.82
CA PHE A 143 4.48 4.78 0.47
C PHE A 143 3.23 5.36 -0.19
N GLY A 144 3.40 6.48 -0.87
CA GLY A 144 2.33 7.17 -1.59
C GLY A 144 2.65 7.45 -3.04
N TYR A 145 1.85 8.31 -3.63
CA TYR A 145 1.95 8.74 -5.02
C TYR A 145 1.54 10.20 -5.12
N ASP A 146 2.09 10.97 -6.03
CA ASP A 146 1.87 12.36 -6.44
C ASP A 146 3.04 13.29 -6.10
N ALA A 147 3.93 12.92 -5.18
CA ALA A 147 5.04 13.74 -4.68
C ALA A 147 4.57 15.11 -4.12
N ASN A 148 3.50 15.09 -3.34
CA ASN A 148 3.04 16.28 -2.64
C ASN A 148 4.11 16.80 -1.68
N SER A 149 4.21 18.11 -1.53
CA SER A 149 5.29 18.75 -0.77
C SER A 149 5.35 18.31 0.70
N ASP A 150 4.22 18.04 1.31
CA ASP A 150 4.14 17.53 2.69
C ASP A 150 4.62 16.08 2.80
N ALA A 151 4.28 15.23 1.83
CA ALA A 151 4.76 13.85 1.76
C ALA A 151 6.28 13.79 1.52
N VAL A 152 6.80 14.63 0.64
CA VAL A 152 8.24 14.75 0.40
C VAL A 152 8.97 15.22 1.65
N ALA A 153 8.44 16.20 2.37
CA ALA A 153 9.02 16.66 3.64
C ALA A 153 9.00 15.55 4.71
N ALA A 154 7.92 14.78 4.80
CA ALA A 154 7.75 13.70 5.76
C ALA A 154 8.70 12.51 5.56
N ILE A 155 9.40 12.42 4.42
CA ILE A 155 10.44 11.39 4.20
C ILE A 155 11.54 11.52 5.26
N ALA A 156 11.89 12.75 5.65
CA ALA A 156 12.85 12.99 6.72
C ALA A 156 12.36 12.53 8.11
N GLU A 157 11.04 12.39 8.25
CA GLU A 157 10.38 11.96 9.49
C GLU A 157 10.04 10.44 9.48
N GLY A 158 10.39 9.74 8.41
CA GLY A 158 10.18 8.29 8.29
C GLY A 158 9.08 7.85 7.33
N TYR A 159 8.44 8.78 6.59
CA TYR A 159 7.61 8.40 5.44
C TYR A 159 8.47 7.65 4.43
N GLY A 160 7.99 6.53 3.93
CA GLY A 160 8.80 5.62 3.10
C GLY A 160 9.21 6.21 1.75
N GLY A 161 8.30 6.93 1.13
CA GLY A 161 8.53 7.58 -0.15
C GLY A 161 7.26 7.86 -0.93
N THR A 162 7.40 8.62 -1.99
CA THR A 162 6.33 8.94 -2.93
C THR A 162 6.85 8.97 -4.35
N ILE A 163 5.98 8.75 -5.32
CA ILE A 163 6.31 8.73 -6.75
C ILE A 163 5.72 9.99 -7.40
N SER A 164 6.57 10.76 -8.08
CA SER A 164 6.11 11.90 -8.87
C SER A 164 5.45 11.45 -10.17
N GLN A 165 4.29 12.02 -10.47
CA GLN A 165 3.62 11.84 -11.76
C GLN A 165 4.25 12.67 -12.88
N HIS A 166 5.10 13.65 -12.55
CA HIS A 166 5.63 14.65 -13.50
C HIS A 166 4.53 15.29 -14.35
N ALA A 167 3.45 15.73 -13.70
CA ALA A 167 2.30 16.33 -14.36
C ALA A 167 2.67 17.57 -15.19
N ASP A 168 3.69 18.30 -14.77
CA ASP A 168 4.32 19.41 -15.49
C ASP A 168 4.90 18.96 -16.85
N VAL A 169 5.60 17.83 -16.87
CA VAL A 169 6.15 17.26 -18.11
C VAL A 169 5.04 16.71 -19.00
N GLN A 170 4.05 16.05 -18.42
CA GLN A 170 2.89 15.52 -19.17
C GLN A 170 2.12 16.67 -19.84
N ALA A 171 1.86 17.76 -19.12
CA ALA A 171 1.17 18.94 -19.68
C ALA A 171 1.97 19.64 -20.78
N TYR A 172 3.31 19.54 -20.78
CA TYR A 172 4.15 20.13 -21.81
C TYR A 172 4.19 19.29 -23.10
N LEU A 173 3.93 17.99 -23.01
CA LEU A 173 4.00 17.05 -24.13
C LEU A 173 2.65 16.88 -24.85
N THR A 174 1.56 17.44 -24.33
CA THR A 174 0.22 17.44 -24.93
C THR A 174 -0.08 18.74 -25.64
#